data_413a58fcc431002c01ac1834fcaa1079
#
_entry.id   413a58fcc431002c01ac1834fcaa1079
#
_cell.length_a   1.000
_cell.length_b   1.000
_cell.length_c   1.000
_cell.angle_alpha   90.00
_cell.angle_beta   90.00
_cell.angle_gamma   90.00
#
_symmetry.space_group_name_H-M   'P 1'
#
loop_
_entity.id
_entity.type
_entity.pdbx_description
1 polymer ?
#
loop_
_entity_poly.entity_id
_entity_poly.type
_entity_poly.pdbx_seq_one_letter_code
_entity_poly.pdbx_strand_id
1 'polypeptide(L)'
;MNLFFYIIGDERVIGMYKIIRKEKLNPTVELMEIHAPYVARKCEPGQFIILRVDENGERIPLTIANYDREKETVTIIYQVVGYSTQQLALKEAGDCLCDFAGPLGEPTKLKTSGHVVGVAGGVGAAPLYPQLRKLASMGVKVDVIIGARNKDYILYEKEMAEFCDHVYLATEDGSVGTKGFVTTVLNELIAKNEVIDEVIAIGPVPMMKAVVDVTKPLNIATSVSLNPIMIDGTGMCGCCRVSVDGKVRFACVDGPDFDGLQVDFDELMRRQRMFKHEEKETVCHMSMIRGED
;
A
#
# COMPACT_ATOMS: atom_id res chain seq x y z
N MET A 1 9.65 -26.26 23.42
CA MET A 1 9.80 -24.92 22.85
C MET A 1 8.79 -24.05 23.57
N ASN A 2 9.25 -23.32 24.60
CA ASN A 2 8.39 -22.73 25.62
C ASN A 2 7.78 -21.41 25.14
N LEU A 3 6.46 -21.39 24.99
CA LEU A 3 5.69 -20.15 24.96
C LEU A 3 5.76 -19.53 26.37
N PHE A 4 6.48 -18.44 26.53
CA PHE A 4 6.43 -17.65 27.75
C PHE A 4 5.12 -16.89 27.80
N PHE A 5 4.14 -17.41 28.55
CA PHE A 5 3.02 -16.64 29.02
C PHE A 5 3.49 -15.77 30.19
N TYR A 6 3.56 -14.46 30.00
CA TYR A 6 3.66 -13.52 31.09
C TYR A 6 2.26 -13.33 31.68
N ILE A 7 2.00 -13.97 32.82
CA ILE A 7 0.84 -13.67 33.68
C ILE A 7 1.27 -12.55 34.61
N ILE A 8 0.81 -11.34 34.39
CA ILE A 8 0.86 -10.28 35.38
C ILE A 8 -0.58 -9.78 35.58
N GLY A 9 -1.16 -10.15 36.75
CA GLY A 9 -2.42 -9.58 37.24
C GLY A 9 -3.64 -9.89 36.40
N ASP A 10 -4.72 -10.21 37.00
CA ASP A 10 -6.03 -10.73 36.60
C ASP A 10 -6.78 -9.99 35.45
N GLU A 11 -6.09 -9.68 34.37
CA GLU A 11 -6.67 -9.32 33.08
C GLU A 11 -5.93 -10.10 31.99
N ARG A 12 -6.65 -10.98 31.31
CA ARG A 12 -6.19 -11.58 30.05
C ARG A 12 -5.96 -10.45 29.07
N VAL A 13 -4.71 -9.98 28.93
CA VAL A 13 -4.33 -9.01 27.90
C VAL A 13 -4.37 -9.73 26.55
N ILE A 14 -5.57 -9.89 26.01
CA ILE A 14 -5.80 -10.18 24.60
C ILE A 14 -5.63 -8.86 23.89
N GLY A 15 -4.40 -8.55 23.43
CA GLY A 15 -4.15 -7.30 22.72
C GLY A 15 -2.69 -6.96 22.64
N MET A 16 -1.90 -7.75 21.88
CA MET A 16 -0.46 -7.48 21.68
C MET A 16 -0.18 -6.25 20.82
N TYR A 17 -1.15 -5.76 20.05
CA TYR A 17 -0.96 -4.73 19.02
C TYR A 17 -1.78 -3.49 19.34
N LYS A 18 -1.23 -2.65 20.23
CA LYS A 18 -1.89 -1.43 20.69
C LYS A 18 -1.77 -0.31 19.63
N ILE A 19 -2.87 0.35 19.35
CA ILE A 19 -2.91 1.57 18.54
C ILE A 19 -2.36 2.72 19.39
N ILE A 20 -1.25 3.31 18.96
CA ILE A 20 -0.58 4.41 19.66
C ILE A 20 -1.12 5.76 19.19
N ARG A 21 -1.40 5.86 17.88
CA ARG A 21 -1.90 7.08 17.26
C ARG A 21 -2.86 6.72 16.14
N LYS A 22 -3.88 7.54 15.98
CA LYS A 22 -4.79 7.54 14.84
C LYS A 22 -4.93 8.95 14.31
N GLU A 23 -4.99 9.09 12.99
CA GLU A 23 -5.17 10.38 12.33
C GLU A 23 -5.98 10.21 11.05
N LYS A 24 -6.93 11.10 10.81
CA LYS A 24 -7.66 11.18 9.56
C LYS A 24 -6.91 12.09 8.59
N LEU A 25 -6.36 11.52 7.52
CA LEU A 25 -5.57 12.25 6.53
C LEU A 25 -6.43 12.98 5.50
N ASN A 26 -7.58 12.37 5.14
CA ASN A 26 -8.59 12.98 4.26
C ASN A 26 -9.97 12.32 4.51
N PRO A 27 -11.05 12.66 3.78
CA PRO A 27 -12.38 12.12 4.05
C PRO A 27 -12.49 10.59 4.09
N THR A 28 -11.61 9.88 3.39
CA THR A 28 -11.67 8.42 3.24
C THR A 28 -10.40 7.68 3.64
N VAL A 29 -9.34 8.38 4.04
CA VAL A 29 -8.04 7.76 4.35
C VAL A 29 -7.64 8.08 5.78
N GLU A 30 -7.25 7.06 6.50
CA GLU A 30 -6.78 7.13 7.88
C GLU A 30 -5.37 6.55 8.03
N LEU A 31 -4.65 7.07 9.01
CA LEU A 31 -3.36 6.60 9.48
C LEU A 31 -3.53 5.99 10.86
N MET A 32 -2.89 4.85 11.09
CA MET A 32 -2.70 4.29 12.42
C MET A 32 -1.23 3.93 12.64
N GLU A 33 -0.73 4.29 13.82
CA GLU A 33 0.56 3.85 14.33
C GLU A 33 0.32 2.79 15.40
N ILE A 34 0.89 1.60 15.19
CA ILE A 34 0.65 0.41 16.01
C ILE A 34 1.95 -0.02 16.67
N HIS A 35 1.93 -0.28 17.97
CA HIS A 35 3.05 -0.92 18.67
C HIS A 35 3.15 -2.37 18.23
N ALA A 36 4.20 -2.68 17.47
CA ALA A 36 4.44 -3.99 16.88
C ALA A 36 5.95 -4.30 16.82
N PRO A 37 6.60 -4.59 17.96
CA PRO A 37 8.06 -4.67 18.10
C PRO A 37 8.72 -5.64 17.12
N TYR A 38 8.14 -6.82 16.94
CA TYR A 38 8.70 -7.85 16.06
C TYR A 38 8.66 -7.45 14.57
N VAL A 39 7.60 -6.76 14.16
CA VAL A 39 7.46 -6.25 12.80
C VAL A 39 8.37 -5.07 12.59
N ALA A 40 8.34 -4.07 13.47
CA ALA A 40 9.12 -2.84 13.37
C ALA A 40 10.63 -3.08 13.26
N ARG A 41 11.16 -4.08 14.00
CA ARG A 41 12.58 -4.44 13.98
C ARG A 41 13.06 -5.04 12.67
N LYS A 42 12.19 -5.71 11.91
CA LYS A 42 12.56 -6.54 10.75
C LYS A 42 12.03 -6.06 9.42
N CYS A 43 11.00 -5.20 9.42
CA CYS A 43 10.39 -4.77 8.18
C CYS A 43 11.32 -3.87 7.36
N GLU A 44 11.18 -4.00 6.06
CA GLU A 44 11.85 -3.21 5.03
C GLU A 44 10.80 -2.63 4.05
N PRO A 45 11.15 -1.59 3.27
CA PRO A 45 10.25 -1.02 2.27
C PRO A 45 9.67 -2.06 1.31
N GLY A 46 8.40 -1.91 0.96
CA GLY A 46 7.64 -2.81 0.07
C GLY A 46 6.94 -3.95 0.79
N GLN A 47 7.30 -4.25 2.04
CA GLN A 47 6.63 -5.29 2.81
C GLN A 47 5.29 -4.82 3.39
N PHE A 48 4.45 -5.77 3.75
CA PHE A 48 3.11 -5.55 4.27
C PHE A 48 2.85 -6.38 5.53
N ILE A 49 1.72 -6.14 6.15
CA ILE A 49 1.18 -6.94 7.25
C ILE A 49 -0.19 -7.48 6.87
N ILE A 50 -0.63 -8.52 7.54
CA ILE A 50 -2.02 -8.92 7.60
C ILE A 50 -2.53 -8.65 8.99
N LEU A 51 -3.59 -7.85 9.11
CA LEU A 51 -4.25 -7.57 10.37
C LEU A 51 -5.65 -8.17 10.44
N ARG A 52 -6.12 -8.36 11.66
CA ARG A 52 -7.49 -8.71 11.99
C ARG A 52 -7.95 -7.79 13.13
N VAL A 53 -9.07 -7.12 12.96
CA VAL A 53 -9.53 -6.07 13.88
C VAL A 53 -9.98 -6.67 15.22
N ASP A 54 -10.76 -7.75 15.16
CA ASP A 54 -11.30 -8.49 16.32
C ASP A 54 -11.39 -9.99 16.01
N GLU A 55 -11.89 -10.78 16.95
CA GLU A 55 -11.97 -12.25 16.82
C GLU A 55 -12.85 -12.72 15.66
N ASN A 56 -13.85 -11.93 15.27
CA ASN A 56 -14.78 -12.22 14.18
C ASN A 56 -14.39 -11.49 12.88
N GLY A 57 -13.34 -10.65 12.94
CA GLY A 57 -12.87 -9.83 11.82
C GLY A 57 -12.20 -10.65 10.73
N GLU A 58 -12.31 -10.17 9.50
CA GLU A 58 -11.56 -10.71 8.37
C GLU A 58 -10.08 -10.32 8.43
N ARG A 59 -9.27 -11.14 7.79
CA ARG A 59 -7.84 -10.86 7.61
C ARG A 59 -7.64 -9.99 6.38
N ILE A 60 -7.06 -8.80 6.56
CA ILE A 60 -6.80 -7.86 5.46
C ILE A 60 -5.32 -7.50 5.36
N PRO A 61 -4.75 -7.47 4.14
CA PRO A 61 -3.38 -7.03 3.90
C PRO A 61 -3.32 -5.49 3.87
N LEU A 62 -2.35 -4.92 4.57
CA LEU A 62 -2.03 -3.49 4.48
C LEU A 62 -0.52 -3.31 4.39
N THR A 63 -0.08 -2.49 3.45
CA THR A 63 1.33 -2.20 3.28
C THR A 63 1.86 -1.36 4.44
N ILE A 64 3.09 -1.63 4.87
CA ILE A 64 3.80 -0.85 5.87
C ILE A 64 4.19 0.49 5.22
N ALA A 65 3.53 1.57 5.67
CA ALA A 65 3.77 2.92 5.17
C ALA A 65 4.99 3.58 5.83
N ASN A 66 5.26 3.24 7.09
CA ASN A 66 6.44 3.68 7.82
C ASN A 66 6.68 2.78 9.03
N TYR A 67 7.86 2.87 9.63
CA TYR A 67 8.21 2.18 10.86
C TYR A 67 9.25 2.95 11.65
N ASP A 68 9.21 2.79 12.97
CA ASP A 68 10.19 3.34 13.91
C ASP A 68 10.72 2.18 14.77
N ARG A 69 12.01 1.87 14.60
CA ARG A 69 12.64 0.74 15.31
C ARG A 69 12.91 1.04 16.78
N GLU A 70 13.10 2.31 17.13
CA GLU A 70 13.34 2.75 18.52
C GLU A 70 12.04 2.78 19.32
N LYS A 71 10.96 3.28 18.72
CA LYS A 71 9.63 3.29 19.32
C LYS A 71 8.90 1.96 19.19
N GLU A 72 9.46 1.02 18.41
CA GLU A 72 8.88 -0.28 18.11
C GLU A 72 7.48 -0.18 17.48
N THR A 73 7.27 0.82 16.62
CA THR A 73 5.98 1.08 15.98
C THR A 73 6.01 0.87 14.47
N VAL A 74 4.84 0.52 13.94
CA VAL A 74 4.57 0.38 12.50
C VAL A 74 3.41 1.28 12.16
N THR A 75 3.56 2.06 11.09
CA THR A 75 2.49 2.91 10.55
C THR A 75 1.84 2.23 9.37
N ILE A 76 0.52 2.13 9.41
CA ILE A 76 -0.32 1.73 8.29
C ILE A 76 -1.19 2.91 7.86
N ILE A 77 -1.45 3.00 6.55
CA ILE A 77 -2.39 3.96 5.98
C ILE A 77 -3.35 3.18 5.10
N TYR A 78 -4.63 3.39 5.32
CA TYR A 78 -5.68 2.64 4.65
C TYR A 78 -6.85 3.52 4.23
N GLN A 79 -7.49 3.10 3.18
CA GLN A 79 -8.73 3.73 2.71
C GLN A 79 -9.93 3.01 3.31
N VAL A 80 -10.88 3.76 3.85
CA VAL A 80 -12.12 3.25 4.41
C VAL A 80 -13.10 3.01 3.26
N VAL A 81 -13.16 1.78 2.75
CA VAL A 81 -13.94 1.44 1.54
C VAL A 81 -14.84 0.22 1.70
N GLY A 82 -14.55 -0.69 2.64
CA GLY A 82 -15.28 -1.94 2.84
C GLY A 82 -15.47 -2.25 4.31
N TYR A 83 -16.18 -3.34 4.61
CA TYR A 83 -16.53 -3.73 5.97
C TYR A 83 -15.34 -3.72 6.93
N SER A 84 -14.28 -4.45 6.63
CA SER A 84 -13.12 -4.60 7.52
C SER A 84 -12.41 -3.27 7.78
N THR A 85 -12.29 -2.39 6.78
CA THR A 85 -11.69 -1.06 6.95
C THR A 85 -12.62 -0.09 7.67
N GLN A 86 -13.95 -0.26 7.58
CA GLN A 86 -14.90 0.47 8.42
C GLN A 86 -14.82 0.04 9.89
N GLN A 87 -14.65 -1.26 10.17
CA GLN A 87 -14.44 -1.74 11.55
C GLN A 87 -13.11 -1.22 12.11
N LEU A 88 -12.06 -1.20 11.29
CA LEU A 88 -10.77 -0.63 11.67
C LEU A 88 -10.90 0.87 12.00
N ALA A 89 -11.67 1.61 11.20
CA ALA A 89 -11.92 3.03 11.42
C ALA A 89 -12.71 3.36 12.70
N LEU A 90 -13.37 2.38 13.33
CA LEU A 90 -14.03 2.56 14.64
C LEU A 90 -13.06 2.43 15.82
N LYS A 91 -11.87 1.88 15.60
CA LYS A 91 -10.84 1.78 16.65
C LYS A 91 -10.19 3.13 16.90
N GLU A 92 -9.82 3.37 18.14
CA GLU A 92 -9.17 4.62 18.57
C GLU A 92 -7.78 4.37 19.17
N ALA A 93 -7.01 5.43 19.37
CA ALA A 93 -5.75 5.33 20.10
C ALA A 93 -5.99 4.78 21.51
N GLY A 94 -5.25 3.76 21.88
CA GLY A 94 -5.43 3.01 23.14
C GLY A 94 -6.10 1.64 22.93
N ASP A 95 -6.88 1.45 21.87
CA ASP A 95 -7.44 0.15 21.51
C ASP A 95 -6.37 -0.82 21.00
N CYS A 96 -6.74 -2.10 20.92
CA CYS A 96 -5.87 -3.15 20.42
C CYS A 96 -6.47 -3.84 19.20
N LEU A 97 -5.59 -4.33 18.31
CA LEU A 97 -5.94 -5.22 17.21
C LEU A 97 -5.74 -6.67 17.64
N CYS A 98 -6.57 -7.57 17.11
CA CYS A 98 -6.53 -8.99 17.43
C CYS A 98 -5.28 -9.67 16.86
N ASP A 99 -4.99 -9.43 15.55
CA ASP A 99 -3.80 -9.94 14.87
C ASP A 99 -3.10 -8.84 14.07
N PHE A 100 -1.76 -8.94 14.01
CA PHE A 100 -0.91 -8.07 13.20
C PHE A 100 0.32 -8.89 12.76
N ALA A 101 0.11 -9.73 11.75
CA ALA A 101 1.11 -10.67 11.27
C ALA A 101 2.02 -10.03 10.23
N GLY A 102 3.34 -10.09 10.46
CA GLY A 102 4.32 -9.53 9.52
C GLY A 102 5.75 -9.50 10.11
N PRO A 103 6.72 -8.91 9.37
CA PRO A 103 6.55 -8.44 7.99
C PRO A 103 6.34 -9.59 7.01
N LEU A 104 5.52 -9.37 5.98
CA LEU A 104 5.20 -10.33 4.93
C LEU A 104 5.64 -9.78 3.57
N GLY A 105 5.80 -10.66 2.60
CA GLY A 105 6.29 -10.33 1.28
C GLY A 105 7.80 -10.12 1.22
N GLU A 106 8.34 -10.06 0.00
CA GLU A 106 9.72 -9.73 -0.24
C GLU A 106 9.94 -8.21 -0.11
N PRO A 107 11.05 -7.76 0.48
CA PRO A 107 11.44 -6.36 0.40
C PRO A 107 11.62 -5.89 -1.04
N THR A 108 11.27 -4.64 -1.34
CA THR A 108 11.49 -4.05 -2.66
C THR A 108 12.97 -4.10 -3.05
N LYS A 109 13.25 -4.61 -4.24
CA LYS A 109 14.61 -4.62 -4.81
C LYS A 109 14.91 -3.23 -5.39
N LEU A 110 15.49 -2.37 -4.58
CA LEU A 110 15.80 -1.00 -4.94
C LEU A 110 17.08 -0.89 -5.77
N LYS A 111 17.09 -0.03 -6.79
CA LYS A 111 18.32 0.35 -7.51
C LYS A 111 19.26 1.13 -6.60
N THR A 112 20.55 1.07 -6.89
CA THR A 112 21.58 1.78 -6.12
C THR A 112 22.15 3.00 -6.84
N SER A 113 21.67 3.28 -8.06
CA SER A 113 22.08 4.41 -8.89
C SER A 113 21.08 4.68 -10.00
N GLY A 114 21.20 5.80 -10.66
CA GLY A 114 20.34 6.20 -11.78
C GLY A 114 19.23 7.15 -11.37
N HIS A 115 18.19 7.24 -12.20
CA HIS A 115 17.02 8.07 -12.02
C HIS A 115 15.77 7.21 -11.90
N VAL A 116 15.10 7.28 -10.76
CA VAL A 116 13.87 6.54 -10.48
C VAL A 116 12.70 7.51 -10.40
N VAL A 117 11.61 7.19 -11.10
CA VAL A 117 10.37 7.95 -11.03
C VAL A 117 9.31 7.12 -10.28
N GLY A 118 8.92 7.58 -9.10
CA GLY A 118 7.78 7.02 -8.37
C GLY A 118 6.45 7.51 -8.96
N VAL A 119 5.48 6.62 -9.13
CA VAL A 119 4.13 6.98 -9.61
C VAL A 119 3.10 6.44 -8.63
N ALA A 120 2.46 7.34 -7.90
CA ALA A 120 1.46 7.01 -6.89
C ALA A 120 0.05 7.37 -7.33
N GLY A 121 -0.91 6.48 -7.06
CA GLY A 121 -2.35 6.76 -7.22
C GLY A 121 -3.10 6.69 -5.89
N GLY A 122 -3.63 7.83 -5.44
CA GLY A 122 -4.39 7.93 -4.20
C GLY A 122 -3.59 7.40 -2.99
N VAL A 123 -4.15 6.42 -2.27
CA VAL A 123 -3.50 5.81 -1.09
C VAL A 123 -2.16 5.13 -1.42
N GLY A 124 -1.89 4.84 -2.69
CA GLY A 124 -0.62 4.27 -3.13
C GLY A 124 0.61 5.16 -2.86
N ALA A 125 0.42 6.44 -2.54
CA ALA A 125 1.50 7.32 -2.08
C ALA A 125 2.13 6.82 -0.76
N ALA A 126 1.33 6.24 0.12
CA ALA A 126 1.79 5.74 1.41
C ALA A 126 2.77 4.56 1.30
N PRO A 127 2.49 3.47 0.58
CA PRO A 127 3.46 2.39 0.36
C PRO A 127 4.66 2.78 -0.51
N LEU A 128 4.52 3.78 -1.38
CA LEU A 128 5.62 4.27 -2.21
C LEU A 128 6.63 5.09 -1.40
N TYR A 129 6.16 5.85 -0.41
CA TYR A 129 6.99 6.74 0.41
C TYR A 129 8.25 6.08 1.01
N PRO A 130 8.19 4.95 1.73
CA PRO A 130 9.37 4.33 2.31
C PRO A 130 10.37 3.83 1.26
N GLN A 131 9.90 3.41 0.08
CA GLN A 131 10.74 2.97 -1.03
C GLN A 131 11.55 4.15 -1.59
N LEU A 132 10.88 5.26 -1.92
CA LEU A 132 11.54 6.46 -2.46
C LEU A 132 12.48 7.10 -1.44
N ARG A 133 12.09 7.18 -0.17
CA ARG A 133 12.96 7.68 0.90
C ARG A 133 14.25 6.86 1.02
N LYS A 134 14.14 5.54 0.90
CA LYS A 134 15.30 4.64 0.92
C LYS A 134 16.20 4.89 -0.30
N LEU A 135 15.65 5.01 -1.50
CA LEU A 135 16.38 5.33 -2.73
C LEU A 135 17.14 6.67 -2.59
N ALA A 136 16.47 7.73 -2.16
CA ALA A 136 17.10 9.03 -1.94
C ALA A 136 18.23 8.96 -0.92
N SER A 137 18.06 8.19 0.18
CA SER A 137 19.11 7.97 1.18
C SER A 137 20.37 7.27 0.64
N MET A 138 20.24 6.55 -0.48
CA MET A 138 21.35 5.90 -1.18
C MET A 138 21.97 6.79 -2.27
N GLY A 139 21.48 8.03 -2.45
CA GLY A 139 21.99 8.96 -3.44
C GLY A 139 21.44 8.74 -4.86
N VAL A 140 20.34 7.97 -5.01
CA VAL A 140 19.62 7.82 -6.28
C VAL A 140 18.81 9.08 -6.55
N LYS A 141 18.81 9.58 -7.79
CA LYS A 141 17.92 10.66 -8.21
C LYS A 141 16.46 10.16 -8.19
N VAL A 142 15.58 10.86 -7.48
CA VAL A 142 14.20 10.43 -7.27
C VAL A 142 13.23 11.54 -7.60
N ASP A 143 12.40 11.33 -8.60
CA ASP A 143 11.22 12.13 -8.87
C ASP A 143 9.95 11.37 -8.48
N VAL A 144 8.88 12.08 -8.15
CA VAL A 144 7.59 11.44 -7.84
C VAL A 144 6.43 12.14 -8.53
N ILE A 145 5.50 11.33 -9.05
CA ILE A 145 4.21 11.77 -9.59
C ILE A 145 3.12 11.27 -8.65
N ILE A 146 2.37 12.18 -8.04
CA ILE A 146 1.25 11.85 -7.15
C ILE A 146 -0.06 12.19 -7.85
N GLY A 147 -0.88 11.18 -8.10
CA GLY A 147 -2.18 11.31 -8.73
C GLY A 147 -3.34 11.17 -7.75
N ALA A 148 -4.36 12.02 -7.87
CA ALA A 148 -5.59 11.95 -7.10
C ALA A 148 -6.80 12.48 -7.90
N ARG A 149 -8.03 12.28 -7.39
CA ARG A 149 -9.24 12.84 -7.99
C ARG A 149 -9.25 14.36 -7.93
N ASN A 150 -8.83 14.92 -6.79
CA ASN A 150 -8.71 16.37 -6.56
C ASN A 150 -7.67 16.62 -5.45
N LYS A 151 -7.41 17.89 -5.14
CA LYS A 151 -6.41 18.33 -4.17
C LYS A 151 -6.60 17.76 -2.76
N ASP A 152 -7.84 17.50 -2.34
CA ASP A 152 -8.15 17.03 -0.98
C ASP A 152 -7.75 15.56 -0.77
N TYR A 153 -7.46 14.83 -1.85
CA TYR A 153 -7.01 13.44 -1.84
C TYR A 153 -5.52 13.27 -2.14
N ILE A 154 -4.77 14.38 -2.30
CA ILE A 154 -3.30 14.32 -2.39
C ILE A 154 -2.74 13.91 -1.02
N LEU A 155 -1.87 12.89 -1.04
CA LEU A 155 -1.20 12.36 0.15
C LEU A 155 0.30 12.46 -0.02
N TYR A 156 1.02 12.74 1.08
CA TYR A 156 2.49 12.70 1.13
C TYR A 156 3.24 13.70 0.24
N GLU A 157 2.57 14.76 -0.25
CA GLU A 157 3.23 15.78 -1.06
C GLU A 157 4.39 16.44 -0.31
N LYS A 158 4.14 16.90 0.93
CA LYS A 158 5.13 17.61 1.73
C LYS A 158 6.25 16.70 2.18
N GLU A 159 5.90 15.50 2.64
CA GLU A 159 6.85 14.50 3.13
C GLU A 159 7.77 14.01 2.02
N MET A 160 7.26 13.84 0.80
CA MET A 160 8.07 13.45 -0.37
C MET A 160 8.93 14.62 -0.88
N ALA A 161 8.47 15.85 -0.76
CA ALA A 161 9.24 17.03 -1.13
C ALA A 161 10.50 17.25 -0.26
N GLU A 162 10.60 16.59 0.90
CA GLU A 162 11.78 16.68 1.77
C GLU A 162 13.01 15.95 1.18
N PHE A 163 12.81 14.98 0.28
CA PHE A 163 13.90 14.13 -0.22
C PHE A 163 13.83 13.82 -1.72
N CYS A 164 12.69 14.02 -2.39
CA CYS A 164 12.61 13.88 -3.84
C CYS A 164 13.20 15.12 -4.54
N ASP A 165 13.83 14.90 -5.68
CA ASP A 165 14.34 16.00 -6.51
C ASP A 165 13.20 16.85 -7.06
N HIS A 166 12.10 16.20 -7.50
CA HIS A 166 10.88 16.87 -7.92
C HIS A 166 9.62 16.10 -7.48
N VAL A 167 8.58 16.85 -7.12
CA VAL A 167 7.23 16.33 -6.85
C VAL A 167 6.26 16.90 -7.88
N TYR A 168 5.65 16.04 -8.67
CA TYR A 168 4.65 16.39 -9.67
C TYR A 168 3.28 15.94 -9.19
N LEU A 169 2.28 16.81 -9.33
CA LEU A 169 0.90 16.52 -8.97
C LEU A 169 0.04 16.40 -10.21
N ALA A 170 -0.85 15.41 -10.23
CA ALA A 170 -1.87 15.23 -11.24
C ALA A 170 -3.24 15.08 -10.57
N THR A 171 -4.21 15.91 -10.95
CA THR A 171 -5.59 15.78 -10.46
C THR A 171 -6.58 15.69 -11.61
N GLU A 172 -7.56 14.79 -11.48
CA GLU A 172 -8.53 14.57 -12.56
C GLU A 172 -9.36 15.83 -12.84
N ASP A 173 -9.69 16.59 -11.79
CA ASP A 173 -10.46 17.85 -11.90
C ASP A 173 -9.61 19.09 -12.22
N GLY A 174 -8.28 19.00 -12.08
CA GLY A 174 -7.35 20.11 -12.27
C GLY A 174 -7.28 21.09 -11.11
N SER A 175 -7.72 20.68 -9.91
CA SER A 175 -7.71 21.53 -8.71
C SER A 175 -6.30 21.85 -8.19
N VAL A 176 -5.30 21.02 -8.54
CA VAL A 176 -3.87 21.27 -8.30
C VAL A 176 -3.03 20.48 -9.30
N GLY A 177 -1.88 21.02 -9.68
CA GLY A 177 -0.93 20.38 -10.62
C GLY A 177 -1.47 20.26 -12.04
N THR A 178 -1.04 19.22 -12.75
CA THR A 178 -1.51 18.93 -14.11
C THR A 178 -2.92 18.34 -14.06
N LYS A 179 -3.85 18.89 -14.84
CA LYS A 179 -5.17 18.30 -15.02
C LYS A 179 -5.07 17.03 -15.85
N GLY A 180 -5.48 15.90 -15.25
CA GLY A 180 -5.47 14.60 -15.90
C GLY A 180 -4.96 13.50 -15.01
N PHE A 181 -4.38 12.48 -15.61
CA PHE A 181 -3.86 11.29 -14.92
C PHE A 181 -2.34 11.34 -14.76
N VAL A 182 -1.81 10.50 -13.89
CA VAL A 182 -0.36 10.34 -13.67
C VAL A 182 0.40 10.06 -14.98
N THR A 183 -0.23 9.35 -15.91
CA THR A 183 0.34 9.06 -17.23
C THR A 183 0.52 10.30 -18.12
N THR A 184 -0.28 11.35 -17.92
CA THR A 184 -0.09 12.64 -18.61
C THR A 184 1.27 13.23 -18.20
N VAL A 185 1.51 13.33 -16.91
CA VAL A 185 2.78 13.85 -16.36
C VAL A 185 3.97 12.95 -16.73
N LEU A 186 3.80 11.63 -16.65
CA LEU A 186 4.85 10.68 -17.03
C LEU A 186 5.26 10.84 -18.51
N ASN A 187 4.29 11.01 -19.41
CA ASN A 187 4.57 11.29 -20.83
C ASN A 187 5.29 12.62 -21.03
N GLU A 188 4.93 13.67 -20.27
CA GLU A 188 5.62 14.95 -20.31
C GLU A 188 7.09 14.85 -19.87
N LEU A 189 7.38 14.05 -18.82
CA LEU A 189 8.75 13.78 -18.35
C LEU A 189 9.56 13.03 -19.41
N ILE A 190 8.98 12.00 -20.00
CA ILE A 190 9.62 11.22 -21.08
C ILE A 190 9.89 12.10 -22.29
N ALA A 191 8.96 12.99 -22.66
CA ALA A 191 9.11 13.90 -23.80
C ALA A 191 10.23 14.95 -23.60
N LYS A 192 10.64 15.23 -22.35
CA LYS A 192 11.80 16.09 -22.05
C LYS A 192 13.15 15.42 -22.31
N ASN A 193 13.16 14.15 -22.79
CA ASN A 193 14.34 13.33 -23.01
C ASN A 193 15.20 13.10 -21.74
N GLU A 194 14.61 13.15 -20.57
CA GLU A 194 15.29 12.71 -19.34
C GLU A 194 15.42 11.18 -19.37
N VAL A 195 16.62 10.71 -19.06
CA VAL A 195 16.84 9.26 -18.91
C VAL A 195 16.17 8.80 -17.62
N ILE A 196 15.14 7.96 -17.75
CA ILE A 196 14.47 7.31 -16.64
C ILE A 196 14.92 5.85 -16.60
N ASP A 197 15.61 5.45 -15.55
CA ASP A 197 16.15 4.09 -15.42
C ASP A 197 15.11 3.12 -14.86
N GLU A 198 14.15 3.60 -14.07
CA GLU A 198 13.07 2.79 -13.53
C GLU A 198 11.86 3.65 -13.16
N VAL A 199 10.68 3.07 -13.35
CA VAL A 199 9.42 3.58 -12.81
C VAL A 199 8.91 2.61 -11.75
N ILE A 200 8.54 3.13 -10.57
CA ILE A 200 7.87 2.36 -9.50
C ILE A 200 6.43 2.85 -9.41
N ALA A 201 5.46 2.03 -9.79
CA ALA A 201 4.06 2.41 -9.80
C ALA A 201 3.26 1.67 -8.73
N ILE A 202 2.61 2.43 -7.83
CA ILE A 202 1.78 1.91 -6.74
C ILE A 202 0.44 2.63 -6.70
N GLY A 203 -0.65 1.87 -6.83
CA GLY A 203 -2.00 2.42 -6.81
C GLY A 203 -3.04 1.44 -7.35
N PRO A 204 -4.18 1.93 -7.83
CA PRO A 204 -5.20 1.09 -8.44
C PRO A 204 -4.65 0.29 -9.64
N VAL A 205 -5.06 -0.97 -9.78
CA VAL A 205 -4.59 -1.84 -10.87
C VAL A 205 -4.74 -1.22 -12.26
N PRO A 206 -5.85 -0.54 -12.60
CA PRO A 206 -5.96 0.16 -13.89
C PRO A 206 -4.92 1.26 -14.10
N MET A 207 -4.53 1.97 -13.02
CA MET A 207 -3.48 2.99 -13.09
C MET A 207 -2.11 2.35 -13.34
N MET A 208 -1.76 1.29 -12.61
CA MET A 208 -0.51 0.57 -12.81
C MET A 208 -0.39 0.02 -14.23
N LYS A 209 -1.49 -0.57 -14.75
CA LYS A 209 -1.57 -1.01 -16.16
C LYS A 209 -1.30 0.15 -17.12
N ALA A 210 -1.96 1.30 -16.92
CA ALA A 210 -1.78 2.47 -17.78
C ALA A 210 -0.34 3.01 -17.75
N VAL A 211 0.32 2.99 -16.59
CA VAL A 211 1.75 3.34 -16.47
C VAL A 211 2.61 2.36 -17.26
N VAL A 212 2.35 1.05 -17.13
CA VAL A 212 3.07 0.03 -17.90
C VAL A 212 2.83 0.17 -19.40
N ASP A 213 1.61 0.50 -19.83
CA ASP A 213 1.30 0.74 -21.24
C ASP A 213 2.12 1.91 -21.83
N VAL A 214 2.52 2.89 -21.01
CA VAL A 214 3.42 3.99 -21.39
C VAL A 214 4.89 3.54 -21.43
N THR A 215 5.34 2.81 -20.42
CA THR A 215 6.77 2.47 -20.23
C THR A 215 7.23 1.28 -21.10
N LYS A 216 6.35 0.33 -21.35
CA LYS A 216 6.65 -0.90 -22.11
C LYS A 216 7.17 -0.69 -23.54
N PRO A 217 6.55 0.18 -24.36
CA PRO A 217 7.08 0.45 -25.71
C PRO A 217 8.47 1.07 -25.72
N LEU A 218 8.85 1.74 -24.61
CA LEU A 218 10.13 2.41 -24.43
C LEU A 218 11.16 1.53 -23.72
N ASN A 219 10.76 0.33 -23.34
CA ASN A 219 11.57 -0.60 -22.56
C ASN A 219 12.14 0.00 -21.27
N ILE A 220 11.37 0.91 -20.63
CA ILE A 220 11.74 1.45 -19.31
C ILE A 220 11.37 0.42 -18.25
N ALA A 221 12.34 0.02 -17.42
CA ALA A 221 12.09 -0.89 -16.31
C ALA A 221 10.95 -0.36 -15.43
N THR A 222 9.97 -1.20 -15.12
CA THR A 222 8.79 -0.76 -14.37
C THR A 222 8.42 -1.78 -13.32
N SER A 223 8.56 -1.39 -12.06
CA SER A 223 8.11 -2.17 -10.91
C SER A 223 6.69 -1.77 -10.52
N VAL A 224 5.83 -2.74 -10.21
CA VAL A 224 4.46 -2.51 -9.76
C VAL A 224 4.18 -3.29 -8.48
N SER A 225 3.57 -2.63 -7.50
CA SER A 225 3.17 -3.28 -6.24
C SER A 225 1.74 -3.79 -6.35
N LEU A 226 1.60 -5.11 -6.52
CA LEU A 226 0.31 -5.73 -6.79
C LEU A 226 -0.49 -5.95 -5.49
N ASN A 227 -1.79 -5.71 -5.57
CA ASN A 227 -2.74 -5.81 -4.47
C ASN A 227 -3.88 -6.82 -4.73
N PRO A 228 -3.57 -8.10 -5.04
CA PRO A 228 -4.60 -9.13 -5.15
C PRO A 228 -5.26 -9.40 -3.79
N ILE A 229 -6.38 -10.12 -3.81
CA ILE A 229 -7.01 -10.61 -2.58
C ILE A 229 -6.03 -11.50 -1.82
N MET A 230 -5.78 -11.19 -0.55
CA MET A 230 -4.91 -11.97 0.33
C MET A 230 -5.65 -12.32 1.61
N ILE A 231 -5.50 -13.56 2.08
CA ILE A 231 -6.14 -14.06 3.31
C ILE A 231 -5.06 -14.56 4.27
N ASP A 232 -4.25 -15.51 3.84
CA ASP A 232 -3.25 -16.17 4.68
C ASP A 232 -1.94 -15.39 4.79
N GLY A 233 -1.37 -14.95 3.66
CA GLY A 233 -0.13 -14.17 3.61
C GLY A 233 1.14 -14.99 3.62
N THR A 234 1.08 -16.34 3.68
CA THR A 234 2.24 -17.24 3.77
C THR A 234 2.42 -18.13 2.54
N GLY A 235 1.65 -17.90 1.46
CA GLY A 235 1.72 -18.69 0.23
C GLY A 235 0.90 -19.97 0.22
N MET A 236 0.21 -20.31 1.30
CA MET A 236 -0.48 -21.60 1.41
C MET A 236 -1.86 -21.61 0.74
N CYS A 237 -2.67 -20.56 0.87
CA CYS A 237 -4.05 -20.56 0.40
C CYS A 237 -4.21 -20.30 -1.10
N GLY A 238 -3.22 -19.72 -1.77
CA GLY A 238 -3.23 -19.41 -3.20
C GLY A 238 -4.19 -18.29 -3.63
N CYS A 239 -4.84 -17.58 -2.70
CA CYS A 239 -5.76 -16.48 -3.04
C CYS A 239 -5.07 -15.33 -3.76
N CYS A 240 -3.82 -15.03 -3.40
CA CYS A 240 -3.02 -13.94 -3.94
C CYS A 240 -2.27 -14.28 -5.23
N ARG A 241 -2.66 -15.37 -5.93
CA ARG A 241 -1.97 -15.74 -7.18
C ARG A 241 -2.19 -14.69 -8.26
N VAL A 242 -1.11 -14.41 -8.98
CA VAL A 242 -1.02 -13.51 -10.12
C VAL A 242 -0.21 -14.19 -11.22
N SER A 243 -0.44 -13.85 -12.48
CA SER A 243 0.35 -14.34 -13.60
C SER A 243 1.43 -13.31 -13.98
N VAL A 244 2.70 -13.72 -13.88
CA VAL A 244 3.86 -12.90 -14.24
C VAL A 244 4.80 -13.73 -15.11
N ASP A 245 5.18 -13.25 -16.28
CA ASP A 245 5.97 -13.97 -17.27
C ASP A 245 5.36 -15.35 -17.62
N GLY A 246 4.03 -15.40 -17.78
CA GLY A 246 3.29 -16.63 -18.06
C GLY A 246 3.31 -17.68 -16.94
N LYS A 247 3.81 -17.35 -15.76
CA LYS A 247 3.91 -18.24 -14.59
C LYS A 247 3.03 -17.74 -13.46
N VAL A 248 2.45 -18.67 -12.72
CA VAL A 248 1.74 -18.36 -11.49
C VAL A 248 2.74 -17.97 -10.41
N ARG A 249 2.49 -16.81 -9.76
CA ARG A 249 3.20 -16.29 -8.60
C ARG A 249 2.22 -16.03 -7.47
N PHE A 250 2.71 -16.03 -6.24
CA PHE A 250 1.92 -15.70 -5.07
C PHE A 250 2.41 -14.36 -4.51
N ALA A 251 1.62 -13.30 -4.68
CA ALA A 251 2.04 -11.95 -4.32
C ALA A 251 2.43 -11.81 -2.84
N CYS A 252 1.93 -12.65 -1.95
CA CYS A 252 2.27 -12.61 -0.54
C CYS A 252 3.66 -13.18 -0.19
N VAL A 253 4.30 -13.95 -1.09
CA VAL A 253 5.62 -14.56 -0.84
C VAL A 253 6.62 -14.30 -1.98
N ASP A 254 6.16 -14.17 -3.24
CA ASP A 254 7.01 -13.84 -4.39
C ASP A 254 7.08 -12.32 -4.68
N GLY A 255 6.17 -11.53 -4.06
CA GLY A 255 5.99 -10.10 -4.23
C GLY A 255 5.91 -9.38 -2.88
N PRO A 256 5.17 -8.26 -2.80
CA PRO A 256 4.11 -7.79 -3.70
C PRO A 256 4.61 -7.08 -4.97
N ASP A 257 5.90 -6.73 -5.04
CA ASP A 257 6.48 -5.99 -6.16
C ASP A 257 6.92 -6.94 -7.27
N PHE A 258 6.51 -6.64 -8.50
CA PHE A 258 6.80 -7.44 -9.69
C PHE A 258 7.23 -6.57 -10.86
N ASP A 259 7.93 -7.16 -11.83
CA ASP A 259 8.18 -6.55 -13.13
C ASP A 259 6.84 -6.32 -13.86
N GLY A 260 6.42 -5.07 -13.90
CA GLY A 260 5.16 -4.67 -14.49
C GLY A 260 5.04 -5.01 -15.98
N LEU A 261 6.17 -5.07 -16.69
CA LEU A 261 6.20 -5.40 -18.12
C LEU A 261 5.76 -6.85 -18.40
N GLN A 262 5.77 -7.71 -17.36
CA GLN A 262 5.46 -9.14 -17.43
C GLN A 262 4.13 -9.52 -16.75
N VAL A 263 3.44 -8.59 -16.08
CA VAL A 263 2.19 -8.86 -15.36
C VAL A 263 1.00 -9.00 -16.31
N ASP A 264 0.16 -10.04 -16.09
CA ASP A 264 -1.18 -10.13 -16.68
C ASP A 264 -2.18 -9.32 -15.85
N PHE A 265 -2.29 -8.03 -16.18
CA PHE A 265 -3.23 -7.12 -15.51
C PHE A 265 -4.70 -7.47 -15.76
N ASP A 266 -5.02 -8.05 -16.92
CA ASP A 266 -6.41 -8.36 -17.26
C ASP A 266 -6.90 -9.55 -16.41
N GLU A 267 -6.06 -10.55 -16.17
CA GLU A 267 -6.36 -11.61 -15.22
C GLU A 267 -6.52 -11.05 -13.81
N LEU A 268 -5.59 -10.23 -13.35
CA LEU A 268 -5.65 -9.63 -12.00
C LEU A 268 -6.95 -8.83 -11.80
N MET A 269 -7.33 -7.99 -12.74
CA MET A 269 -8.59 -7.21 -12.68
C MET A 269 -9.83 -8.11 -12.66
N ARG A 270 -9.84 -9.22 -13.42
CA ARG A 270 -10.95 -10.20 -13.37
C ARG A 270 -11.05 -10.83 -11.98
N ARG A 271 -9.91 -11.21 -11.39
CA ARG A 271 -9.86 -11.83 -10.06
C ARG A 271 -10.32 -10.89 -8.96
N GLN A 272 -9.95 -9.62 -9.00
CA GLN A 272 -10.38 -8.61 -8.03
C GLN A 272 -11.91 -8.36 -8.05
N ARG A 273 -12.62 -8.80 -9.10
CA ARG A 273 -14.08 -8.63 -9.20
C ARG A 273 -14.88 -9.81 -8.63
N MET A 274 -14.21 -10.90 -8.22
CA MET A 274 -14.87 -12.15 -7.87
C MET A 274 -15.89 -12.03 -6.73
N PHE A 275 -15.63 -11.19 -5.73
CA PHE A 275 -16.45 -11.05 -4.53
C PHE A 275 -17.14 -9.69 -4.40
N LYS A 276 -17.23 -8.92 -5.49
CA LYS A 276 -17.82 -7.57 -5.44
C LYS A 276 -19.29 -7.54 -5.05
N HIS A 277 -20.02 -8.61 -5.32
CA HIS A 277 -21.43 -8.71 -4.96
C HIS A 277 -21.56 -8.91 -3.45
N GLU A 278 -20.84 -9.87 -2.91
CA GLU A 278 -20.83 -10.23 -1.50
C GLU A 278 -20.30 -9.06 -0.63
N GLU A 279 -19.26 -8.36 -1.10
CA GLU A 279 -18.75 -7.15 -0.45
C GLU A 279 -19.82 -6.04 -0.34
N LYS A 280 -20.61 -5.83 -1.41
CA LYS A 280 -21.69 -4.84 -1.39
C LYS A 280 -22.83 -5.24 -0.45
N GLU A 281 -23.23 -6.49 -0.44
CA GLU A 281 -24.28 -6.99 0.46
C GLU A 281 -23.87 -6.82 1.93
N THR A 282 -22.60 -7.13 2.26
CA THR A 282 -22.05 -6.98 3.62
C THR A 282 -22.06 -5.52 4.06
N VAL A 283 -21.63 -4.60 3.21
CA VAL A 283 -21.62 -3.15 3.52
C VAL A 283 -23.06 -2.63 3.67
N CYS A 284 -23.99 -3.03 2.80
CA CYS A 284 -25.39 -2.63 2.86
C CYS A 284 -26.07 -3.13 4.15
N HIS A 285 -25.77 -4.37 4.57
CA HIS A 285 -26.30 -4.93 5.82
C HIS A 285 -25.80 -4.16 7.04
N MET A 286 -24.58 -3.68 7.02
CA MET A 286 -24.01 -2.88 8.11
C MET A 286 -24.60 -1.48 8.22
N SER A 287 -24.88 -0.78 7.10
CA SER A 287 -25.54 0.52 7.14
C SER A 287 -26.95 0.38 7.72
N MET A 288 -27.69 -0.68 7.39
CA MET A 288 -29.00 -0.97 8.00
C MET A 288 -28.92 -1.20 9.52
N ILE A 289 -27.90 -1.94 10.00
CA ILE A 289 -27.69 -2.17 11.45
C ILE A 289 -27.35 -0.87 12.19
N ARG A 290 -26.65 0.05 11.53
CA ARG A 290 -26.25 1.35 12.09
C ARG A 290 -27.34 2.43 12.01
N GLY A 291 -28.43 2.18 11.24
CA GLY A 291 -29.47 3.19 11.01
C GLY A 291 -28.99 4.36 10.16
N GLU A 292 -27.98 4.15 9.33
CA GLU A 292 -27.46 5.12 8.36
C GLU A 292 -28.19 4.86 7.04
N ASP A 293 -29.37 5.49 6.84
CA ASP A 293 -30.12 5.50 5.56
C ASP A 293 -29.63 6.64 4.65
#